data_bd48e860fef7079338cd3f83b5b007b7
#
_entry.id   bd48e860fef7079338cd3f83b5b007b7
#
_cell.length_a   1.000
_cell.length_b   1.000
_cell.length_c   1.000
_cell.angle_alpha   90.00
_cell.angle_beta   90.00
_cell.angle_gamma   90.00
#
_symmetry.space_group_name_H-M   'P 1'
#
loop_
_entity.id
_entity.type
_entity.pdbx_description
1 polymer ?
#
loop_
_entity_poly.entity_id
_entity_poly.type
_entity_poly.pdbx_seq_one_letter_code
_entity_poly.pdbx_strand_id
1 'polypeptide(L)'
;MMEKRQIDILCVQETKWKGSKAKNLGGGYKLYYHGCERNKNGIGIILSASLTEDVVEVKRSSDRIMQMKLDYNGCMLNIISAYAPQTGCDEEEKDKFWEEMDTAMVSIPTEERVVIGADLNGHVGEGNAGCEDVMGIHGFGGRSSGGEKNAGNFLRVPEIQ
;
A
#
# COMPACT_ATOMS: atom_id res chain seq x y z
N MET A 1 -2.28 20.12 -1.94
CA MET A 1 -1.58 19.39 -3.02
C MET A 1 -2.54 18.44 -3.74
N MET A 2 -3.29 17.59 -3.04
CA MET A 2 -4.26 16.65 -3.62
C MET A 2 -5.32 17.35 -4.47
N GLU A 3 -5.96 18.40 -3.93
CA GLU A 3 -6.99 19.20 -4.62
C GLU A 3 -6.51 19.77 -5.97
N LYS A 4 -5.33 20.38 -6.00
CA LYS A 4 -4.75 20.93 -7.24
C LYS A 4 -4.44 19.87 -8.31
N ARG A 5 -4.27 18.61 -7.91
CA ARG A 5 -3.96 17.48 -8.79
C ARG A 5 -5.14 16.55 -9.01
N GLN A 6 -6.30 16.89 -8.45
CA GLN A 6 -7.52 16.06 -8.51
C GLN A 6 -7.25 14.61 -8.07
N ILE A 7 -6.54 14.45 -6.95
CA ILE A 7 -6.24 13.13 -6.38
C ILE A 7 -7.30 12.81 -5.34
N ASP A 8 -8.03 11.72 -5.53
CA ASP A 8 -9.09 11.28 -4.62
C ASP A 8 -8.58 10.31 -3.56
N ILE A 9 -7.57 9.52 -3.88
CA ILE A 9 -6.99 8.51 -2.99
C ILE A 9 -5.48 8.70 -2.94
N LEU A 10 -4.91 8.77 -1.73
CA LEU A 10 -3.46 8.85 -1.54
C LEU A 10 -3.02 7.90 -0.41
N CYS A 11 -2.22 6.91 -0.75
CA CYS A 11 -1.51 6.09 0.22
C CYS A 11 -0.29 6.85 0.74
N VAL A 12 -0.11 6.87 2.06
CA VAL A 12 1.00 7.57 2.71
C VAL A 12 1.75 6.61 3.64
N GLN A 13 3.05 6.62 3.51
CA GLN A 13 3.98 5.83 4.31
C GLN A 13 4.82 6.74 5.21
N GLU A 14 5.48 6.18 6.21
CA GLU A 14 6.28 6.91 7.18
C GLU A 14 5.54 8.07 7.86
N THR A 15 4.28 7.86 8.25
CA THR A 15 3.53 8.92 8.95
C THR A 15 4.18 9.30 10.28
N LYS A 16 4.90 8.36 10.89
CA LYS A 16 5.60 8.53 12.19
C LYS A 16 4.67 8.96 13.33
N TRP A 17 3.37 8.71 13.15
CA TRP A 17 2.34 9.01 14.13
C TRP A 17 1.94 7.76 14.88
N LYS A 18 1.78 7.90 16.18
CA LYS A 18 1.26 6.83 17.04
C LYS A 18 -0.26 6.88 17.12
N GLY A 19 -0.89 5.70 17.03
CA GLY A 19 -2.33 5.50 17.23
C GLY A 19 -3.05 5.02 15.98
N SER A 20 -4.32 4.67 16.16
CA SER A 20 -5.23 4.19 15.11
C SER A 20 -6.43 5.12 15.07
N LYS A 21 -6.44 6.08 14.16
CA LYS A 21 -7.46 7.13 14.12
C LYS A 21 -7.82 7.53 12.69
N ALA A 22 -8.93 8.25 12.58
CA ALA A 22 -9.25 9.06 11.41
C ALA A 22 -9.21 10.54 11.80
N LYS A 23 -8.68 11.39 10.91
CA LYS A 23 -8.53 12.83 11.11
C LYS A 23 -8.96 13.60 9.87
N ASN A 24 -9.86 14.56 10.05
CA ASN A 24 -10.19 15.48 8.98
C ASN A 24 -9.01 16.41 8.69
N LEU A 25 -8.68 16.54 7.42
CA LEU A 25 -7.72 17.50 6.89
C LEU A 25 -8.47 18.67 6.26
N GLY A 26 -7.80 19.75 5.96
CA GLY A 26 -8.41 20.85 5.21
C GLY A 26 -8.90 20.42 3.83
N GLY A 27 -9.87 21.18 3.23
CA GLY A 27 -10.38 20.91 1.88
C GLY A 27 -11.27 19.67 1.76
N GLY A 28 -11.84 19.17 2.86
CA GLY A 28 -12.74 18.02 2.84
C GLY A 28 -12.05 16.67 2.80
N TYR A 29 -10.73 16.63 2.85
CA TYR A 29 -9.97 15.37 2.88
C TYR A 29 -9.95 14.74 4.27
N LYS A 30 -9.94 13.41 4.33
CA LYS A 30 -9.88 12.64 5.57
C LYS A 30 -8.73 11.62 5.52
N LEU A 31 -7.87 11.69 6.51
CA LEU A 31 -6.77 10.74 6.71
C LEU A 31 -7.21 9.65 7.69
N TYR A 32 -7.07 8.41 7.27
CA TYR A 32 -7.10 7.23 8.13
C TYR A 32 -5.66 6.77 8.33
N TYR A 33 -5.22 6.57 9.58
CA TYR A 33 -3.84 6.20 9.84
C TYR A 33 -3.71 5.18 10.96
N HIS A 34 -2.58 4.48 10.95
CA HIS A 34 -2.15 3.57 11.99
C HIS A 34 -0.64 3.65 12.18
N GLY A 35 -0.21 3.59 13.45
CA GLY A 35 1.19 3.49 13.83
C GLY A 35 1.33 3.06 15.28
N CYS A 36 2.26 2.15 15.56
CA CYS A 36 2.48 1.57 16.88
C CYS A 36 3.34 2.49 17.76
N GLU A 37 4.35 3.10 17.17
CA GLU A 37 5.33 3.93 17.87
C GLU A 37 5.43 5.33 17.26
N ARG A 38 5.89 6.29 18.08
CA ARG A 38 6.26 7.60 17.57
C ARG A 38 7.61 7.53 16.85
N ASN A 39 7.73 8.29 15.76
CA ASN A 39 8.95 8.44 14.97
C ASN A 39 9.43 7.16 14.26
N LYS A 40 8.62 6.09 14.26
CA LYS A 40 8.92 4.85 13.54
C LYS A 40 7.72 4.44 12.70
N ASN A 41 7.97 3.99 11.48
CA ASN A 41 6.96 3.47 10.54
C ASN A 41 5.68 4.35 10.47
N GLY A 42 4.54 3.71 10.42
CA GLY A 42 3.23 4.34 10.35
C GLY A 42 2.74 4.52 8.93
N ILE A 43 1.47 4.21 8.75
CA ILE A 43 0.85 4.10 7.43
C ILE A 43 -0.49 4.81 7.42
N GLY A 44 -0.94 5.25 6.26
CA GLY A 44 -2.24 5.89 6.12
C GLY A 44 -2.80 5.87 4.71
N ILE A 45 -4.10 6.17 4.64
CA ILE A 45 -4.82 6.41 3.39
C ILE A 45 -5.59 7.73 3.57
N ILE A 46 -5.44 8.63 2.61
CA ILE A 46 -6.20 9.88 2.55
C ILE A 46 -7.24 9.73 1.45
N LEU A 47 -8.48 10.07 1.78
CA LEU A 47 -9.59 10.14 0.83
C LEU A 47 -10.07 11.57 0.65
N SER A 48 -10.54 11.88 -0.56
CA SER A 48 -11.34 13.08 -0.83
C SER A 48 -12.72 12.98 -0.18
N ALA A 49 -13.39 14.10 -0.01
CA ALA A 49 -14.74 14.17 0.57
C ALA A 49 -15.73 13.26 -0.17
N SER A 50 -15.61 13.17 -1.51
CA SER A 50 -16.50 12.38 -2.36
C SER A 50 -16.46 10.87 -2.06
N LEU A 51 -15.32 10.33 -1.59
CA LEU A 51 -15.15 8.90 -1.30
C LEU A 51 -15.29 8.55 0.19
N THR A 52 -15.41 9.56 1.05
CA THR A 52 -15.45 9.30 2.51
C THR A 52 -16.71 8.55 2.94
N GLU A 53 -17.83 8.77 2.27
CA GLU A 53 -19.11 8.11 2.56
C GLU A 53 -19.15 6.66 2.02
N ASP A 54 -18.29 6.34 1.04
CA ASP A 54 -18.22 5.03 0.41
C ASP A 54 -17.37 4.02 1.20
N VAL A 55 -16.78 4.43 2.34
CA VAL A 55 -15.92 3.57 3.17
C VAL A 55 -16.74 2.50 3.88
N VAL A 56 -16.56 1.25 3.47
CA VAL A 56 -17.21 0.07 4.06
C VAL A 56 -16.41 -0.49 5.24
N GLU A 57 -15.09 -0.60 5.08
CA GLU A 57 -14.21 -1.21 6.07
C GLU A 57 -12.83 -0.56 6.08
N VAL A 58 -12.20 -0.52 7.26
CA VAL A 58 -10.79 -0.14 7.43
C VAL A 58 -10.09 -1.15 8.33
N LYS A 59 -9.25 -2.00 7.74
CA LYS A 59 -8.39 -2.95 8.46
C LYS A 59 -7.00 -2.36 8.65
N ARG A 60 -6.47 -2.45 9.86
CA ARG A 60 -5.15 -1.99 10.25
C ARG A 60 -4.35 -3.19 10.74
N SER A 61 -3.71 -3.89 9.81
CA SER A 61 -3.02 -5.15 10.09
C SER A 61 -1.75 -4.93 10.91
N SER A 62 -0.96 -3.92 10.53
CA SER A 62 0.24 -3.51 11.27
C SER A 62 0.55 -2.04 10.98
N ASP A 63 1.62 -1.50 11.57
CA ASP A 63 2.12 -0.17 11.25
C ASP A 63 2.78 -0.07 9.86
N ARG A 64 2.74 -1.16 9.09
CA ARG A 64 3.25 -1.29 7.72
C ARG A 64 2.19 -1.63 6.69
N ILE A 65 1.02 -2.16 7.09
CA ILE A 65 -0.05 -2.57 6.16
C ILE A 65 -1.40 -2.11 6.68
N MET A 66 -2.11 -1.38 5.85
CA MET A 66 -3.50 -0.98 6.06
C MET A 66 -4.32 -1.23 4.81
N GLN A 67 -5.50 -1.82 5.00
CA GLN A 67 -6.48 -2.04 3.94
C GLN A 67 -7.70 -1.16 4.17
N MET A 68 -8.30 -0.71 3.09
CA MET A 68 -9.56 0.02 3.08
C MET A 68 -10.44 -0.53 1.97
N LYS A 69 -11.70 -0.83 2.29
CA LYS A 69 -12.70 -1.23 1.31
C LYS A 69 -13.68 -0.09 1.09
N LEU A 70 -13.92 0.24 -0.16
CA LEU A 70 -14.91 1.22 -0.62
C LEU A 70 -15.98 0.52 -1.44
N ASP A 71 -17.24 0.95 -1.29
CA ASP A 71 -18.32 0.66 -2.25
C ASP A 71 -18.44 1.82 -3.23
N TYR A 72 -17.71 1.75 -4.33
CA TYR A 72 -17.73 2.80 -5.35
C TYR A 72 -18.72 2.46 -6.47
N ASN A 73 -19.92 3.06 -6.41
CA ASN A 73 -21.00 2.83 -7.37
C ASN A 73 -21.39 1.33 -7.54
N GLY A 74 -21.45 0.59 -6.44
CA GLY A 74 -21.76 -0.85 -6.44
C GLY A 74 -20.58 -1.74 -6.81
N CYS A 75 -19.41 -1.18 -6.96
CA CYS A 75 -18.17 -1.91 -7.25
C CYS A 75 -17.26 -1.89 -6.01
N MET A 76 -16.94 -3.05 -5.45
CA MET A 76 -16.02 -3.12 -4.30
C MET A 76 -14.60 -2.84 -4.75
N LEU A 77 -14.00 -1.79 -4.17
CA LEU A 77 -12.62 -1.39 -4.40
C LEU A 77 -11.83 -1.53 -3.10
N ASN A 78 -10.82 -2.39 -3.12
CA ASN A 78 -9.89 -2.55 -2.02
C ASN A 78 -8.62 -1.72 -2.27
N ILE A 79 -8.25 -0.93 -1.30
CA ILE A 79 -7.03 -0.11 -1.33
C ILE A 79 -6.10 -0.65 -0.24
N ILE A 80 -4.89 -1.04 -0.63
CA ILE A 80 -3.85 -1.45 0.31
C ILE A 80 -2.77 -0.37 0.31
N SER A 81 -2.51 0.21 1.47
CA SER A 81 -1.32 1.02 1.71
C SER A 81 -0.28 0.15 2.38
N ALA A 82 0.92 0.03 1.79
CA ALA A 82 1.99 -0.83 2.29
C ALA A 82 3.34 -0.10 2.37
N TYR A 83 4.13 -0.43 3.40
CA TYR A 83 5.45 0.12 3.65
C TYR A 83 6.42 -1.00 4.02
N ALA A 84 7.17 -1.49 3.05
CA ALA A 84 8.12 -2.57 3.28
C ALA A 84 9.28 -2.18 4.20
N PRO A 85 9.88 -3.13 4.92
CA PRO A 85 11.12 -2.90 5.65
C PRO A 85 12.23 -2.40 4.73
N GLN A 86 13.09 -1.54 5.27
CA GLN A 86 14.27 -1.06 4.54
C GLN A 86 15.28 -2.19 4.29
N THR A 87 16.15 -2.01 3.31
CA THR A 87 17.18 -2.98 2.93
C THR A 87 18.03 -3.42 4.12
N GLY A 88 18.29 -2.54 5.08
CA GLY A 88 19.08 -2.81 6.29
C GLY A 88 18.35 -3.54 7.42
N CYS A 89 17.03 -3.78 7.32
CA CYS A 89 16.29 -4.59 8.28
C CYS A 89 16.68 -6.07 8.16
N ASP A 90 16.48 -6.84 9.24
CA ASP A 90 16.71 -8.27 9.23
C ASP A 90 15.72 -9.02 8.32
N GLU A 91 16.05 -10.26 7.99
CA GLU A 91 15.20 -11.06 7.09
C GLU A 91 13.89 -11.46 7.76
N GLU A 92 13.86 -11.64 9.09
CA GLU A 92 12.63 -11.96 9.83
C GLU A 92 11.58 -10.84 9.71
N GLU A 93 12.02 -9.58 9.80
CA GLU A 93 11.12 -8.42 9.62
C GLU A 93 10.59 -8.35 8.17
N LYS A 94 11.44 -8.70 7.19
CA LYS A 94 11.04 -8.74 5.77
C LYS A 94 10.07 -9.88 5.49
N ASP A 95 10.35 -11.07 5.99
CA ASP A 95 9.49 -12.25 5.80
C ASP A 95 8.12 -12.00 6.44
N LYS A 96 8.08 -11.48 7.66
CA LYS A 96 6.84 -11.09 8.34
C LYS A 96 6.00 -10.09 7.53
N PHE A 97 6.65 -9.08 6.93
CA PHE A 97 5.94 -8.11 6.09
C PHE A 97 5.25 -8.80 4.90
N TRP A 98 5.94 -9.73 4.23
CA TRP A 98 5.38 -10.44 3.08
C TRP A 98 4.27 -11.42 3.49
N GLU A 99 4.39 -12.11 4.62
CA GLU A 99 3.32 -12.95 5.20
C GLU A 99 2.05 -12.12 5.51
N GLU A 100 2.23 -10.93 6.09
CA GLU A 100 1.13 -10.01 6.35
C GLU A 100 0.50 -9.50 5.04
N MET A 101 1.31 -9.24 4.01
CA MET A 101 0.84 -8.80 2.70
C MET A 101 0.06 -9.91 1.99
N ASP A 102 0.56 -11.14 2.00
CA ASP A 102 -0.14 -12.30 1.46
C ASP A 102 -1.47 -12.52 2.17
N THR A 103 -1.49 -12.43 3.49
CA THR A 103 -2.72 -12.51 4.29
C THR A 103 -3.73 -11.43 3.90
N ALA A 104 -3.24 -10.21 3.67
CA ALA A 104 -4.07 -9.10 3.22
C ALA A 104 -4.68 -9.39 1.85
N MET A 105 -3.89 -9.87 0.90
CA MET A 105 -4.33 -10.18 -0.47
C MET A 105 -5.34 -11.35 -0.49
N VAL A 106 -5.05 -12.45 0.18
CA VAL A 106 -5.92 -13.63 0.24
C VAL A 106 -7.27 -13.32 0.90
N SER A 107 -7.33 -12.30 1.76
CA SER A 107 -8.59 -11.89 2.40
C SER A 107 -9.56 -11.17 1.47
N ILE A 108 -9.14 -10.80 0.26
CA ILE A 108 -9.95 -10.05 -0.71
C ILE A 108 -10.57 -11.05 -1.69
N PRO A 109 -11.91 -11.01 -1.89
CA PRO A 109 -12.57 -11.82 -2.91
C PRO A 109 -12.02 -11.54 -4.31
N THR A 110 -11.88 -12.59 -5.12
CA THR A 110 -11.29 -12.49 -6.47
C THR A 110 -12.09 -11.63 -7.43
N GLU A 111 -13.38 -11.46 -7.20
CA GLU A 111 -14.27 -10.60 -7.99
C GLU A 111 -14.16 -9.11 -7.62
N GLU A 112 -13.48 -8.77 -6.54
CA GLU A 112 -13.30 -7.39 -6.10
C GLU A 112 -12.00 -6.78 -6.66
N ARG A 113 -12.03 -5.50 -6.95
CA ARG A 113 -10.84 -4.77 -7.45
C ARG A 113 -9.88 -4.44 -6.33
N VAL A 114 -8.58 -4.48 -6.63
CA VAL A 114 -7.51 -4.13 -5.70
C VAL A 114 -6.60 -3.06 -6.31
N VAL A 115 -6.23 -2.09 -5.49
CA VAL A 115 -5.20 -1.10 -5.81
C VAL A 115 -4.21 -1.05 -4.64
N ILE A 116 -2.93 -1.21 -4.94
CA ILE A 116 -1.86 -1.18 -3.94
C ILE A 116 -1.04 0.08 -4.14
N GLY A 117 -0.99 0.92 -3.11
CA GLY A 117 -0.10 2.08 -3.04
C GLY A 117 1.01 1.83 -2.02
N ALA A 118 2.22 1.52 -2.47
CA ALA A 118 3.27 1.05 -1.59
C ALA A 118 4.61 1.76 -1.79
N ASP A 119 5.38 1.87 -0.69
CA ASP A 119 6.83 2.03 -0.73
C ASP A 119 7.46 0.68 -0.35
N LEU A 120 8.06 0.02 -1.33
CA LEU A 120 8.63 -1.32 -1.16
C LEU A 120 10.11 -1.32 -0.81
N ASN A 121 10.71 -0.15 -0.61
CA ASN A 121 12.12 0.02 -0.22
C ASN A 121 13.10 -0.82 -1.07
N GLY A 122 12.75 -1.06 -2.34
CA GLY A 122 13.55 -1.81 -3.29
C GLY A 122 13.69 -1.06 -4.61
N HIS A 123 14.93 -0.88 -5.08
CA HIS A 123 15.18 -0.23 -6.35
C HIS A 123 14.96 -1.21 -7.50
N VAL A 124 13.92 -0.97 -8.29
CA VAL A 124 13.49 -1.88 -9.36
C VAL A 124 14.38 -1.85 -10.59
N GLY A 125 15.16 -0.77 -10.77
CA GLY A 125 16.08 -0.63 -11.89
C GLY A 125 15.41 -0.42 -13.24
N GLU A 126 16.21 -0.46 -14.28
CA GLU A 126 15.82 -0.30 -15.68
C GLU A 126 15.49 -1.67 -16.29
N GLY A 127 14.44 -1.72 -17.10
CA GLY A 127 13.96 -2.95 -17.73
C GLY A 127 13.15 -3.86 -16.80
N ASN A 128 12.50 -4.85 -17.37
CA ASN A 128 11.59 -5.77 -16.66
C ASN A 128 11.82 -7.25 -17.00
N ALA A 129 12.98 -7.60 -17.60
CA ALA A 129 13.27 -8.98 -18.02
C ALA A 129 13.05 -10.00 -16.88
N GLY A 130 12.18 -10.99 -17.12
CA GLY A 130 11.76 -12.02 -16.16
C GLY A 130 10.73 -11.56 -15.13
N CYS A 131 10.19 -10.34 -15.27
CA CYS A 131 9.17 -9.76 -14.40
C CYS A 131 8.15 -8.94 -15.19
N GLU A 132 7.91 -9.29 -16.44
CA GLU A 132 7.10 -8.52 -17.41
C GLU A 132 5.67 -8.33 -16.92
N ASP A 133 5.13 -9.30 -16.19
CA ASP A 133 3.74 -9.28 -15.69
C ASP A 133 3.53 -8.32 -14.51
N VAL A 134 4.61 -7.98 -13.79
CA VAL A 134 4.53 -7.16 -12.56
C VAL A 134 5.35 -5.89 -12.59
N MET A 135 6.17 -5.69 -13.63
CA MET A 135 7.05 -4.53 -13.75
C MET A 135 6.97 -3.88 -15.12
N GLY A 136 6.87 -2.54 -15.12
CA GLY A 136 7.05 -1.75 -16.33
C GLY A 136 8.53 -1.68 -16.77
N ILE A 137 8.75 -1.28 -18.03
CA ILE A 137 10.09 -1.17 -18.63
C ILE A 137 10.84 0.12 -18.23
N HIS A 138 10.12 1.11 -17.70
CA HIS A 138 10.67 2.42 -17.37
C HIS A 138 11.13 2.47 -15.92
N GLY A 139 12.41 2.30 -15.71
CA GLY A 139 13.10 2.47 -14.44
C GLY A 139 14.38 3.29 -14.63
N PHE A 140 15.23 3.34 -13.63
CA PHE A 140 16.51 4.06 -13.69
C PHE A 140 17.59 3.26 -12.96
N GLY A 141 18.76 3.11 -13.59
CA GLY A 141 19.92 2.44 -13.00
C GLY A 141 19.79 0.93 -12.83
N GLY A 142 20.67 0.32 -12.06
CA GLY A 142 20.69 -1.13 -11.81
C GLY A 142 19.67 -1.56 -10.77
N ARG A 143 19.04 -2.73 -10.96
CA ARG A 143 18.12 -3.33 -9.99
C ARG A 143 18.88 -3.74 -8.72
N SER A 144 18.36 -3.42 -7.56
CA SER A 144 18.91 -3.88 -6.28
C SER A 144 18.40 -5.29 -5.92
N SER A 145 19.10 -5.99 -5.03
CA SER A 145 18.64 -7.28 -4.49
C SER A 145 17.26 -7.19 -3.83
N GLY A 146 16.95 -6.06 -3.19
CA GLY A 146 15.61 -5.77 -2.66
C GLY A 146 14.57 -5.64 -3.78
N GLY A 147 14.90 -5.00 -4.89
CA GLY A 147 14.04 -4.87 -6.07
C GLY A 147 13.76 -6.22 -6.74
N GLU A 148 14.74 -7.12 -6.81
CA GLU A 148 14.56 -8.49 -7.32
C GLU A 148 13.63 -9.31 -6.42
N LYS A 149 13.83 -9.27 -5.10
CA LYS A 149 12.96 -9.96 -4.13
C LYS A 149 11.52 -9.45 -4.20
N ASN A 150 11.33 -8.14 -4.29
CA ASN A 150 10.00 -7.53 -4.41
C ASN A 150 9.27 -8.01 -5.66
N ALA A 151 9.92 -7.97 -6.82
CA ALA A 151 9.35 -8.47 -8.07
C ALA A 151 8.98 -9.96 -7.96
N GLY A 152 9.88 -10.79 -7.40
CA GLY A 152 9.63 -12.22 -7.17
C GLY A 152 8.45 -12.50 -6.22
N ASN A 153 8.24 -11.67 -5.22
CA ASN A 153 7.11 -11.81 -4.30
C ASN A 153 5.79 -11.43 -4.97
N PHE A 154 5.76 -10.36 -5.78
CA PHE A 154 4.55 -10.01 -6.54
C PHE A 154 4.17 -11.05 -7.59
N LEU A 155 5.13 -11.73 -8.22
CA LEU A 155 4.84 -12.84 -9.14
C LEU A 155 4.18 -14.05 -8.44
N ARG A 156 4.30 -14.17 -7.12
CA ARG A 156 3.65 -15.24 -6.33
C ARG A 156 2.24 -14.89 -5.87
N VAL A 157 1.86 -13.61 -5.93
CA VAL A 157 0.48 -13.19 -5.62
C VAL A 157 -0.44 -13.79 -6.67
N PRO A 158 -1.53 -14.51 -6.30
CA PRO A 158 -2.45 -15.06 -7.27
C PRO A 158 -2.93 -13.96 -8.22
N GLU A 159 -2.99 -14.29 -9.53
CA GLU A 159 -3.52 -13.36 -10.53
C GLU A 159 -4.91 -12.89 -10.10
N ILE A 160 -5.03 -11.61 -9.84
CA ILE A 160 -6.31 -10.94 -9.66
C ILE A 160 -6.77 -10.64 -11.10
N GLN A 161 -7.71 -11.45 -11.58
CA GLN A 161 -8.32 -11.28 -12.91
C GLN A 161 -9.22 -10.05 -12.94
#